data_9551124f3a25328294661bc95bec5e79
#
_entry.id   9551124f3a25328294661bc95bec5e79
#
_cell.length_a   1.000
_cell.length_b   1.000
_cell.length_c   1.000
_cell.angle_alpha   90.00
_cell.angle_beta   90.00
_cell.angle_gamma   90.00
#
_symmetry.space_group_name_H-M   'P 1'
#
loop_
_entity.id
_entity.type
_entity.pdbx_description
1 polymer ?
#
loop_
_entity_poly.entity_id
_entity_poly.type
_entity_poly.pdbx_seq_one_letter_code
_entity_poly.pdbx_strand_id
1 'polypeptide(L)'
;MNIGSHGGSCGHSCCLRIEDLGVKIGNETILEKINLHAHCGELVALIGPNGAGKSTLIKSILGQQDYTGVISFSVPGQRNRKMKIGYVPQSPVFDPGDPVSVADLFCCCMSKRPVFLGASKKMRQTILECLSRVHGEDLINKRIGTLSGGELQRVLLALALEPIPNILILDEPLSGVDVEGMESLMEMLDEIRRDYDLSILMTTHDFGMLDRYADQVVLIDRGIICQGSPKDVLESKAFHAVFHRKGGGV
;
A
#
# COMPACT_ATOMS: atom_id res chain seq x y z
N MET A 1 -34.37 -5.41 -16.41
CA MET A 1 -33.98 -4.24 -15.58
C MET A 1 -32.46 -4.27 -15.44
N ASN A 2 -31.78 -3.31 -16.07
CA ASN A 2 -30.33 -3.24 -16.15
C ASN A 2 -29.73 -2.94 -14.78
N ILE A 3 -28.88 -3.83 -14.30
CA ILE A 3 -27.97 -3.54 -13.17
C ILE A 3 -26.76 -2.86 -13.80
N GLY A 4 -26.66 -1.54 -13.56
CA GLY A 4 -25.61 -0.70 -14.09
C GLY A 4 -24.24 -1.09 -13.54
N SER A 5 -23.33 -1.37 -14.45
CA SER A 5 -21.90 -1.42 -14.22
C SER A 5 -21.42 -0.05 -13.74
N HIS A 6 -20.98 0.07 -12.51
CA HIS A 6 -20.22 1.22 -12.05
C HIS A 6 -18.77 1.10 -12.57
N GLY A 7 -18.61 1.30 -13.88
CA GLY A 7 -17.35 1.62 -14.47
C GLY A 7 -17.16 3.14 -14.40
N GLY A 8 -16.50 3.66 -13.40
CA GLY A 8 -15.97 5.00 -13.42
C GLY A 8 -14.94 5.07 -14.54
N SER A 9 -15.32 5.54 -15.72
CA SER A 9 -14.40 5.74 -16.83
C SER A 9 -13.51 6.94 -16.53
N CYS A 10 -12.41 6.73 -15.83
CA CYS A 10 -11.24 7.58 -15.98
C CYS A 10 -10.73 7.33 -17.40
N GLY A 11 -11.01 8.23 -18.33
CA GLY A 11 -10.57 8.09 -19.72
C GLY A 11 -9.06 7.85 -19.81
N HIS A 12 -8.66 6.60 -19.99
CA HIS A 12 -7.32 6.10 -20.39
C HIS A 12 -6.07 6.66 -19.69
N SER A 13 -6.15 7.14 -18.46
CA SER A 13 -4.96 7.60 -17.72
C SER A 13 -4.57 6.58 -16.66
N CYS A 14 -3.49 5.83 -16.91
CA CYS A 14 -2.86 4.99 -15.87
C CYS A 14 -2.24 5.88 -14.81
N CYS A 15 -2.54 5.68 -13.53
CA CYS A 15 -1.86 6.34 -12.43
C CYS A 15 -0.40 5.91 -12.30
N LEU A 16 -0.14 4.61 -12.48
CA LEU A 16 1.19 4.00 -12.47
C LEU A 16 1.34 3.12 -13.71
N ARG A 17 2.42 3.33 -14.46
CA ARG A 17 2.80 2.49 -15.59
C ARG A 17 4.25 2.10 -15.46
N ILE A 18 4.50 0.82 -15.49
CA ILE A 18 5.82 0.20 -15.44
C ILE A 18 6.03 -0.56 -16.74
N GLU A 19 7.15 -0.30 -17.42
CA GLU A 19 7.52 -0.92 -18.69
C GLU A 19 8.93 -1.50 -18.60
N ASP A 20 9.03 -2.79 -18.87
CA ASP A 20 10.29 -3.56 -18.98
C ASP A 20 11.22 -3.38 -17.76
N LEU A 21 10.63 -3.23 -16.57
CA LEU A 21 11.42 -3.02 -15.36
C LEU A 21 12.19 -4.28 -15.00
N GLY A 22 13.49 -4.11 -14.80
CA GLY A 22 14.41 -5.14 -14.31
C GLY A 22 15.24 -4.62 -13.13
N VAL A 23 15.51 -5.48 -12.15
CA VAL A 23 16.37 -5.18 -11.00
C VAL A 23 17.42 -6.26 -10.84
N LYS A 24 18.68 -5.84 -10.72
CA LYS A 24 19.81 -6.71 -10.36
C LYS A 24 20.46 -6.20 -9.08
N ILE A 25 20.78 -7.12 -8.18
CA ILE A 25 21.56 -6.83 -6.96
C ILE A 25 22.81 -7.69 -7.01
N GLY A 26 23.97 -7.05 -7.19
CA GLY A 26 25.20 -7.75 -7.53
C GLY A 26 25.06 -8.53 -8.85
N ASN A 27 25.28 -9.84 -8.80
CA ASN A 27 25.14 -10.73 -9.96
C ASN A 27 23.78 -11.42 -10.05
N GLU A 28 22.89 -11.19 -9.07
CA GLU A 28 21.58 -11.84 -9.04
C GLU A 28 20.50 -10.96 -9.66
N THR A 29 19.71 -11.53 -10.60
CA THR A 29 18.51 -10.89 -11.13
C THR A 29 17.36 -11.14 -10.19
N ILE A 30 16.85 -10.06 -9.58
CA ILE A 30 15.71 -10.10 -8.63
C ILE A 30 14.40 -9.93 -9.37
N LEU A 31 14.35 -8.98 -10.32
CA LEU A 31 13.17 -8.73 -11.16
C LEU A 31 13.58 -8.66 -12.63
N GLU A 32 12.73 -9.22 -13.49
CA GLU A 32 12.96 -9.23 -14.93
C GLU A 32 11.66 -8.93 -15.67
N LYS A 33 11.72 -7.97 -16.62
CA LYS A 33 10.63 -7.65 -17.56
C LYS A 33 9.26 -7.43 -16.89
N ILE A 34 9.23 -6.68 -15.81
CA ILE A 34 7.98 -6.31 -15.15
C ILE A 34 7.26 -5.27 -16.00
N ASN A 35 6.03 -5.61 -16.41
CA ASN A 35 5.11 -4.71 -17.12
C ASN A 35 3.81 -4.65 -16.34
N LEU A 36 3.54 -3.52 -15.68
CA LEU A 36 2.39 -3.32 -14.80
C LEU A 36 1.71 -1.99 -15.09
N HIS A 37 0.39 -2.02 -15.16
CA HIS A 37 -0.45 -0.82 -15.23
C HIS A 37 -1.43 -0.83 -14.06
N ALA A 38 -1.50 0.26 -13.31
CA ALA A 38 -2.53 0.52 -12.32
C ALA A 38 -3.30 1.78 -12.74
N HIS A 39 -4.61 1.66 -12.86
CA HIS A 39 -5.47 2.79 -13.22
C HIS A 39 -5.84 3.60 -11.97
N CYS A 40 -6.29 4.84 -12.20
CA CYS A 40 -6.71 5.70 -11.11
C CYS A 40 -7.92 5.09 -10.39
N GLY A 41 -7.94 5.16 -9.06
CA GLY A 41 -9.00 4.62 -8.23
C GLY A 41 -9.00 3.09 -8.10
N GLU A 42 -8.04 2.36 -8.68
CA GLU A 42 -7.94 0.90 -8.54
C GLU A 42 -7.13 0.47 -7.32
N LEU A 43 -7.54 -0.66 -6.73
CA LEU A 43 -6.74 -1.42 -5.79
C LEU A 43 -6.08 -2.60 -6.54
N VAL A 44 -4.76 -2.51 -6.67
CA VAL A 44 -3.94 -3.55 -7.29
C VAL A 44 -3.21 -4.33 -6.20
N ALA A 45 -3.46 -5.63 -6.11
CA ALA A 45 -2.80 -6.52 -5.15
C ALA A 45 -1.63 -7.25 -5.81
N LEU A 46 -0.42 -7.07 -5.25
CA LEU A 46 0.77 -7.83 -5.61
C LEU A 46 0.88 -9.06 -4.73
N ILE A 47 0.79 -10.23 -5.32
CA ILE A 47 0.93 -11.50 -4.60
C ILE A 47 2.13 -12.29 -5.13
N GLY A 48 2.64 -13.19 -4.33
CA GLY A 48 3.76 -14.05 -4.71
C GLY A 48 4.50 -14.58 -3.49
N PRO A 49 5.34 -15.61 -3.65
CA PRO A 49 6.08 -16.20 -2.55
C PRO A 49 7.08 -15.23 -1.93
N ASN A 50 7.61 -15.61 -0.76
CA ASN A 50 8.72 -14.87 -0.14
C ASN A 50 9.94 -14.91 -1.06
N GLY A 51 10.58 -13.76 -1.27
CA GLY A 51 11.69 -13.62 -2.20
C GLY A 51 11.29 -13.45 -3.67
N ALA A 52 9.99 -13.35 -4.00
CA ALA A 52 9.50 -13.13 -5.38
C ALA A 52 9.87 -11.76 -5.97
N GLY A 53 10.34 -10.80 -5.14
CA GLY A 53 10.71 -9.47 -5.59
C GLY A 53 9.66 -8.38 -5.31
N LYS A 54 8.57 -8.68 -4.58
CA LYS A 54 7.49 -7.71 -4.27
C LYS A 54 8.03 -6.41 -3.62
N SER A 55 8.74 -6.53 -2.50
CA SER A 55 9.32 -5.36 -1.81
C SER A 55 10.42 -4.67 -2.63
N THR A 56 11.13 -5.41 -3.49
CA THR A 56 12.09 -4.84 -4.44
C THR A 56 11.38 -3.98 -5.48
N LEU A 57 10.24 -4.44 -6.00
CA LEU A 57 9.42 -3.65 -6.92
C LEU A 57 8.90 -2.38 -6.25
N ILE A 58 8.38 -2.47 -5.01
CA ILE A 58 7.95 -1.30 -4.23
C ILE A 58 9.12 -0.31 -4.06
N LYS A 59 10.30 -0.78 -3.65
CA LYS A 59 11.49 0.08 -3.50
C LYS A 59 11.89 0.76 -4.80
N SER A 60 11.76 0.07 -5.95
CA SER A 60 12.02 0.67 -7.26
C SER A 60 11.00 1.77 -7.58
N ILE A 61 9.71 1.55 -7.30
CA ILE A 61 8.66 2.55 -7.49
C ILE A 61 8.90 3.78 -6.60
N LEU A 62 9.40 3.59 -5.38
CA LEU A 62 9.75 4.65 -4.43
C LEU A 62 11.09 5.35 -4.76
N GLY A 63 11.82 4.89 -5.79
CA GLY A 63 13.14 5.42 -6.15
C GLY A 63 14.25 5.08 -5.13
N GLN A 64 14.06 4.04 -4.33
CA GLN A 64 15.01 3.56 -3.30
C GLN A 64 15.89 2.41 -3.80
N GLN A 65 15.63 1.89 -5.00
CA GLN A 65 16.34 0.79 -5.63
C GLN A 65 16.57 1.11 -7.10
N ASP A 66 17.81 0.93 -7.57
CA ASP A 66 18.15 1.09 -8.98
C ASP A 66 17.46 0.02 -9.83
N TYR A 67 16.98 0.43 -11.00
CA TYR A 67 16.25 -0.44 -11.93
C TYR A 67 16.56 -0.05 -13.38
N THR A 68 16.30 -0.96 -14.30
CA THR A 68 16.23 -0.74 -15.76
C THR A 68 14.78 -0.66 -16.19
N GLY A 69 14.50 -0.12 -17.38
CA GLY A 69 13.12 0.10 -17.84
C GLY A 69 12.57 1.46 -17.45
N VAL A 70 11.26 1.62 -17.46
CA VAL A 70 10.59 2.90 -17.23
C VAL A 70 9.49 2.75 -16.19
N ILE A 71 9.50 3.64 -15.19
CA ILE A 71 8.37 3.86 -14.29
C ILE A 71 7.82 5.26 -14.59
N SER A 72 6.57 5.33 -14.94
CA SER A 72 5.90 6.59 -15.23
C SER A 72 4.61 6.72 -14.43
N PHE A 73 4.31 7.96 -14.04
CA PHE A 73 3.10 8.29 -13.30
C PHE A 73 2.34 9.33 -14.09
N SER A 74 1.02 9.22 -14.10
CA SER A 74 0.15 10.24 -14.69
C SER A 74 -1.02 10.53 -13.77
N VAL A 75 -1.38 11.82 -13.69
CA VAL A 75 -2.57 12.28 -12.97
C VAL A 75 -3.53 12.86 -14.00
N PRO A 76 -4.76 12.35 -14.11
CA PRO A 76 -5.74 12.88 -15.06
C PRO A 76 -5.91 14.40 -14.92
N GLY A 77 -5.85 15.11 -16.04
CA GLY A 77 -6.06 16.56 -16.07
C GLY A 77 -4.92 17.44 -15.55
N GLN A 78 -3.78 16.86 -15.12
CA GLN A 78 -2.69 17.63 -14.49
C GLN A 78 -1.32 17.34 -15.12
N ARG A 79 -1.02 17.94 -16.27
CA ARG A 79 0.22 17.70 -17.06
C ARG A 79 1.55 18.03 -16.34
N ASN A 80 1.56 18.78 -15.22
CA ASN A 80 2.79 19.28 -14.57
C ASN A 80 2.82 19.14 -13.05
N ARG A 81 1.93 18.38 -12.42
CA ARG A 81 2.01 18.18 -10.96
C ARG A 81 2.91 17.00 -10.61
N LYS A 82 3.79 17.20 -9.62
CA LYS A 82 4.57 16.11 -9.04
C LYS A 82 3.60 15.10 -8.40
N MET A 83 3.74 13.85 -8.79
CA MET A 83 3.05 12.72 -8.17
C MET A 83 3.38 12.69 -6.68
N LYS A 84 2.36 12.51 -5.86
CA LYS A 84 2.53 12.25 -4.43
C LYS A 84 2.28 10.78 -4.18
N ILE A 85 3.23 10.14 -3.54
CA ILE A 85 3.15 8.73 -3.16
C ILE A 85 3.06 8.69 -1.63
N GLY A 86 2.01 8.04 -1.11
CA GLY A 86 1.94 7.60 0.27
C GLY A 86 2.54 6.21 0.40
N TYR A 87 3.29 5.94 1.46
CA TYR A 87 3.88 4.63 1.68
C TYR A 87 3.73 4.18 3.12
N VAL A 88 3.20 2.98 3.30
CA VAL A 88 3.14 2.28 4.58
C VAL A 88 4.04 1.06 4.49
N PRO A 89 5.17 1.03 5.22
CA PRO A 89 6.10 -0.10 5.21
C PRO A 89 5.53 -1.28 5.99
N GLN A 90 6.06 -2.47 5.69
CA GLN A 90 5.78 -3.67 6.47
C GLN A 90 6.17 -3.44 7.93
N SER A 91 5.22 -3.55 8.83
CA SER A 91 5.27 -3.52 10.30
C SER A 91 6.57 -2.96 10.92
N PRO A 92 6.72 -1.63 11.02
CA PRO A 92 7.83 -1.08 11.77
C PRO A 92 7.73 -1.51 13.23
N VAL A 93 8.82 -2.01 13.78
CA VAL A 93 8.90 -2.44 15.18
C VAL A 93 9.22 -1.22 16.04
N PHE A 94 8.35 -0.93 17.00
CA PHE A 94 8.59 0.08 18.03
C PHE A 94 8.82 -0.62 19.37
N ASP A 95 9.77 -0.12 20.17
CA ASP A 95 9.99 -0.64 21.51
C ASP A 95 8.80 -0.24 22.42
N PRO A 96 8.15 -1.20 23.12
CA PRO A 96 7.10 -0.90 24.10
C PRO A 96 7.54 0.08 25.18
N GLY A 97 8.84 0.18 25.46
CA GLY A 97 9.42 1.11 26.43
C GLY A 97 9.59 2.54 25.92
N ASP A 98 9.48 2.77 24.60
CA ASP A 98 9.66 4.09 24.03
C ASP A 98 8.59 5.07 24.51
N PRO A 99 8.96 6.26 25.02
CA PRO A 99 8.01 7.25 25.51
C PRO A 99 7.33 8.05 24.40
N VAL A 100 7.47 7.62 23.13
CA VAL A 100 6.98 8.33 21.95
C VAL A 100 5.48 8.14 21.81
N SER A 101 4.71 9.24 21.81
CA SER A 101 3.27 9.20 21.51
C SER A 101 2.99 9.28 20.01
N VAL A 102 1.75 8.93 19.61
CA VAL A 102 1.27 9.14 18.24
C VAL A 102 1.41 10.61 17.83
N ALA A 103 1.06 11.55 18.73
CA ALA A 103 1.23 12.98 18.45
C ALA A 103 2.71 13.36 18.20
N ASP A 104 3.65 12.76 18.92
CA ASP A 104 5.08 13.01 18.73
C ASP A 104 5.56 12.48 17.36
N LEU A 105 5.09 11.29 16.96
CA LEU A 105 5.39 10.73 15.64
C LEU A 105 4.92 11.68 14.52
N PHE A 106 3.69 12.16 14.58
CA PHE A 106 3.18 13.13 13.60
C PHE A 106 3.99 14.43 13.60
N CYS A 107 4.37 14.93 14.80
CA CYS A 107 5.24 16.10 14.90
C CYS A 107 6.59 15.89 14.25
N CYS A 108 7.21 14.72 14.43
CA CYS A 108 8.48 14.37 13.76
C CYS A 108 8.35 14.39 12.24
N CYS A 109 7.24 13.86 11.71
CA CYS A 109 7.04 13.72 10.26
C CYS A 109 6.58 15.02 9.58
N MET A 110 5.76 15.83 10.26
CA MET A 110 5.08 16.98 9.65
C MET A 110 5.61 18.33 10.07
N SER A 111 6.40 18.42 11.16
CA SER A 111 6.86 19.69 11.73
C SER A 111 8.37 19.84 11.62
N LYS A 112 8.81 21.08 11.38
CA LYS A 112 10.23 21.46 11.52
C LYS A 112 10.58 21.88 12.96
N ARG A 113 9.61 21.91 13.87
CA ARG A 113 9.82 22.31 15.27
C ARG A 113 10.32 21.10 16.08
N PRO A 114 11.22 21.32 17.04
CA PRO A 114 11.66 20.25 17.95
C PRO A 114 10.49 19.61 18.70
N VAL A 115 10.45 18.27 18.75
CA VAL A 115 9.35 17.51 19.34
C VAL A 115 9.18 17.76 20.83
N PHE A 116 10.28 18.03 21.57
CA PHE A 116 10.23 18.31 23.01
C PHE A 116 9.41 19.57 23.38
N LEU A 117 9.10 20.43 22.41
CA LEU A 117 8.19 21.58 22.60
C LEU A 117 6.71 21.19 22.55
N GLY A 118 6.41 19.92 22.26
CA GLY A 118 5.08 19.38 22.10
C GLY A 118 4.34 19.91 20.86
N ALA A 119 3.20 19.32 20.58
CA ALA A 119 2.32 19.74 19.51
C ALA A 119 1.62 21.06 19.83
N SER A 120 1.73 22.06 18.96
CA SER A 120 0.92 23.27 19.07
C SER A 120 -0.58 22.95 18.92
N LYS A 121 -1.48 23.85 19.38
CA LYS A 121 -2.93 23.66 19.20
C LYS A 121 -3.30 23.42 17.73
N LYS A 122 -2.69 24.17 16.80
CA LYS A 122 -2.90 24.00 15.36
C LYS A 122 -2.40 22.62 14.88
N MET A 123 -1.22 22.19 15.29
CA MET A 123 -0.66 20.88 14.93
C MET A 123 -1.54 19.76 15.46
N ARG A 124 -1.99 19.86 16.72
CA ARG A 124 -2.88 18.88 17.32
C ARG A 124 -4.20 18.74 16.55
N GLN A 125 -4.77 19.87 16.10
CA GLN A 125 -5.97 19.85 15.27
C GLN A 125 -5.71 19.15 13.93
N THR A 126 -4.59 19.46 13.25
CA THR A 126 -4.20 18.77 12.01
C THR A 126 -4.01 17.27 12.23
N ILE A 127 -3.37 16.85 13.33
CA ILE A 127 -3.20 15.43 13.66
C ILE A 127 -4.56 14.74 13.84
N LEU A 128 -5.50 15.37 14.55
CA LEU A 128 -6.85 14.84 14.71
C LEU A 128 -7.58 14.70 13.37
N GLU A 129 -7.43 15.68 12.47
CA GLU A 129 -7.97 15.61 11.11
C GLU A 129 -7.34 14.46 10.28
N CYS A 130 -6.04 14.19 10.46
CA CYS A 130 -5.40 13.03 9.82
C CYS A 130 -5.93 11.72 10.40
N LEU A 131 -6.03 11.61 11.71
CA LEU A 131 -6.49 10.42 12.42
C LEU A 131 -7.98 10.14 12.17
N SER A 132 -8.81 11.18 11.98
CA SER A 132 -10.24 10.99 11.70
C SER A 132 -10.50 10.27 10.37
N ARG A 133 -9.60 10.39 9.39
CA ARG A 133 -9.69 9.67 8.11
C ARG A 133 -9.59 8.14 8.26
N VAL A 134 -9.05 7.70 9.38
CA VAL A 134 -8.81 6.28 9.69
C VAL A 134 -9.52 5.83 10.98
N HIS A 135 -10.47 6.61 11.47
CA HIS A 135 -11.21 6.36 12.72
C HIS A 135 -10.28 6.11 13.91
N GLY A 136 -9.24 6.92 14.06
CA GLY A 136 -8.17 6.74 15.04
C GLY A 136 -7.95 7.95 15.96
N GLU A 137 -8.92 8.84 16.15
CA GLU A 137 -8.77 10.09 16.93
C GLU A 137 -8.40 9.82 18.40
N ASP A 138 -8.88 8.71 18.96
CA ASP A 138 -8.58 8.28 20.33
C ASP A 138 -7.11 7.87 20.51
N LEU A 139 -6.40 7.57 19.41
CA LEU A 139 -5.01 7.12 19.43
C LEU A 139 -3.99 8.25 19.66
N ILE A 140 -4.38 9.51 19.47
CA ILE A 140 -3.46 10.66 19.45
C ILE A 140 -2.52 10.74 20.67
N ASN A 141 -2.98 10.32 21.86
CA ASN A 141 -2.20 10.36 23.09
C ASN A 141 -1.60 9.02 23.50
N LYS A 142 -1.89 7.93 22.74
CA LYS A 142 -1.33 6.61 23.04
C LYS A 142 0.15 6.56 22.70
N ARG A 143 0.91 5.75 23.43
CA ARG A 143 2.31 5.46 23.10
C ARG A 143 2.35 4.49 21.92
N ILE A 144 3.23 4.72 20.96
CA ILE A 144 3.31 3.91 19.74
C ILE A 144 3.59 2.45 20.07
N GLY A 145 4.54 2.18 20.98
CA GLY A 145 4.91 0.82 21.38
C GLY A 145 3.81 0.05 22.14
N THR A 146 2.68 0.70 22.51
CA THR A 146 1.55 0.03 23.17
C THR A 146 0.34 -0.16 22.26
N LEU A 147 0.44 0.25 20.99
CA LEU A 147 -0.63 0.08 20.03
C LEU A 147 -0.75 -1.40 19.62
N SER A 148 -1.98 -1.85 19.39
CA SER A 148 -2.22 -3.11 18.69
C SER A 148 -1.76 -3.01 17.23
N GLY A 149 -1.59 -4.16 16.54
CA GLY A 149 -1.21 -4.17 15.13
C GLY A 149 -2.14 -3.32 14.26
N GLY A 150 -3.45 -3.46 14.43
CA GLY A 150 -4.45 -2.68 13.70
C GLY A 150 -4.43 -1.18 14.02
N GLU A 151 -4.25 -0.81 15.30
CA GLU A 151 -4.10 0.59 15.70
C GLU A 151 -2.84 1.23 15.10
N LEU A 152 -1.72 0.50 15.10
CA LEU A 152 -0.48 0.96 14.48
C LEU A 152 -0.65 1.16 12.97
N GLN A 153 -1.30 0.21 12.29
CA GLN A 153 -1.58 0.32 10.87
C GLN A 153 -2.44 1.56 10.54
N ARG A 154 -3.48 1.84 11.34
CA ARG A 154 -4.28 3.06 11.19
C ARG A 154 -3.44 4.32 11.35
N VAL A 155 -2.55 4.39 12.34
CA VAL A 155 -1.66 5.54 12.56
C VAL A 155 -0.71 5.74 11.39
N LEU A 156 -0.09 4.66 10.88
CA LEU A 156 0.82 4.72 9.72
C LEU A 156 0.07 5.13 8.44
N LEU A 157 -1.14 4.61 8.25
CA LEU A 157 -2.00 4.98 7.15
C LEU A 157 -2.38 6.46 7.20
N ALA A 158 -2.77 6.99 8.37
CA ALA A 158 -3.07 8.40 8.56
C ALA A 158 -1.88 9.30 8.20
N LEU A 159 -0.66 8.89 8.54
CA LEU A 159 0.57 9.58 8.14
C LEU A 159 0.82 9.52 6.64
N ALA A 160 0.62 8.36 6.01
CA ALA A 160 0.83 8.16 4.57
C ALA A 160 -0.20 8.94 3.72
N LEU A 161 -1.35 9.27 4.31
CA LEU A 161 -2.41 10.08 3.69
C LEU A 161 -2.19 11.59 3.85
N GLU A 162 -1.12 12.05 4.47
CA GLU A 162 -0.85 13.48 4.65
C GLU A 162 0.48 13.92 4.02
N PRO A 163 0.45 14.75 2.98
CA PRO A 163 -0.74 15.23 2.25
C PRO A 163 -1.37 14.11 1.41
N ILE A 164 -2.68 14.18 1.16
CA ILE A 164 -3.39 13.17 0.35
C ILE A 164 -2.58 12.83 -0.90
N PRO A 165 -2.16 11.55 -1.07
CA PRO A 165 -1.36 11.12 -2.19
C PRO A 165 -2.23 10.84 -3.43
N ASN A 166 -1.59 10.61 -4.58
CA ASN A 166 -2.25 10.12 -5.80
C ASN A 166 -2.27 8.59 -5.85
N ILE A 167 -1.24 7.99 -5.27
CA ILE A 167 -1.13 6.53 -5.09
C ILE A 167 -0.66 6.22 -3.68
N LEU A 168 -1.28 5.24 -3.06
CA LEU A 168 -0.91 4.70 -1.76
C LEU A 168 -0.29 3.32 -1.96
N ILE A 169 0.92 3.14 -1.47
CA ILE A 169 1.64 1.86 -1.51
C ILE A 169 1.65 1.26 -0.12
N LEU A 170 1.17 0.04 0.00
CA LEU A 170 1.04 -0.69 1.26
C LEU A 170 1.85 -1.99 1.18
N ASP A 171 2.89 -2.11 1.99
CA ASP A 171 3.71 -3.34 2.03
C ASP A 171 3.24 -4.22 3.18
N GLU A 172 2.48 -5.27 2.88
CA GLU A 172 1.87 -6.22 3.82
C GLU A 172 1.07 -5.55 4.95
N PRO A 173 0.08 -4.69 4.66
CA PRO A 173 -0.62 -3.90 5.68
C PRO A 173 -1.48 -4.74 6.63
N LEU A 174 -1.79 -5.99 6.28
CA LEU A 174 -2.59 -6.92 7.08
C LEU A 174 -1.74 -7.76 8.04
N SER A 175 -0.40 -7.67 7.96
CA SER A 175 0.50 -8.47 8.79
C SER A 175 0.39 -8.06 10.27
N GLY A 176 0.16 -9.06 11.13
CA GLY A 176 0.01 -8.84 12.59
C GLY A 176 -1.33 -8.25 13.02
N VAL A 177 -2.31 -8.21 12.12
CA VAL A 177 -3.69 -7.80 12.41
C VAL A 177 -4.55 -9.07 12.53
N ASP A 178 -5.47 -9.13 13.48
CA ASP A 178 -6.43 -10.22 13.62
C ASP A 178 -7.50 -10.18 12.51
N VAL A 179 -8.25 -11.26 12.36
CA VAL A 179 -9.21 -11.41 11.23
C VAL A 179 -10.26 -10.31 11.20
N GLU A 180 -10.81 -9.91 12.34
CA GLU A 180 -11.81 -8.84 12.44
C GLU A 180 -11.19 -7.47 12.10
N GLY A 181 -9.97 -7.22 12.57
CA GLY A 181 -9.21 -6.02 12.25
C GLY A 181 -8.82 -5.95 10.77
N MET A 182 -8.51 -7.09 10.12
CA MET A 182 -8.22 -7.12 8.67
C MET A 182 -9.44 -6.68 7.85
N GLU A 183 -10.64 -7.18 8.17
CA GLU A 183 -11.87 -6.78 7.46
C GLU A 183 -12.13 -5.29 7.64
N SER A 184 -12.07 -4.79 8.88
CA SER A 184 -12.22 -3.37 9.19
C SER A 184 -11.19 -2.48 8.46
N LEU A 185 -9.94 -2.94 8.36
CA LEU A 185 -8.88 -2.21 7.65
C LEU A 185 -9.15 -2.15 6.14
N MET A 186 -9.60 -3.27 5.55
CA MET A 186 -9.91 -3.31 4.12
C MET A 186 -11.14 -2.47 3.77
N GLU A 187 -12.19 -2.47 4.60
CA GLU A 187 -13.34 -1.60 4.44
C GLU A 187 -12.93 -0.13 4.48
N MET A 188 -12.13 0.27 5.47
CA MET A 188 -11.61 1.63 5.60
C MET A 188 -10.74 2.03 4.39
N LEU A 189 -9.88 1.14 3.87
CA LEU A 189 -9.09 1.39 2.66
C LEU A 189 -9.99 1.62 1.44
N ASP A 190 -11.06 0.85 1.30
CA ASP A 190 -12.02 0.99 0.20
C ASP A 190 -12.82 2.31 0.30
N GLU A 191 -13.20 2.74 1.50
CA GLU A 191 -13.81 4.05 1.75
C GLU A 191 -12.85 5.19 1.37
N ILE A 192 -11.61 5.17 1.88
CA ILE A 192 -10.59 6.18 1.57
C ILE A 192 -10.31 6.24 0.07
N ARG A 193 -10.22 5.09 -0.59
CA ARG A 193 -10.00 5.00 -2.03
C ARG A 193 -11.10 5.73 -2.81
N ARG A 194 -12.35 5.53 -2.44
CA ARG A 194 -13.52 6.16 -3.08
C ARG A 194 -13.60 7.65 -2.78
N ASP A 195 -13.39 8.04 -1.53
CA ASP A 195 -13.53 9.43 -1.09
C ASP A 195 -12.48 10.36 -1.72
N TYR A 196 -11.27 9.84 -1.95
CA TYR A 196 -10.13 10.62 -2.44
C TYR A 196 -9.71 10.29 -3.88
N ASP A 197 -10.46 9.43 -4.61
CA ASP A 197 -10.07 8.92 -5.94
C ASP A 197 -8.62 8.39 -5.95
N LEU A 198 -8.28 7.61 -4.95
CA LEU A 198 -6.94 7.17 -4.62
C LEU A 198 -6.66 5.79 -5.21
N SER A 199 -5.55 5.64 -5.93
CA SER A 199 -5.08 4.31 -6.35
C SER A 199 -4.31 3.66 -5.22
N ILE A 200 -4.47 2.35 -5.05
CA ILE A 200 -3.77 1.56 -4.02
C ILE A 200 -2.98 0.45 -4.69
N LEU A 201 -1.70 0.35 -4.35
CA LEU A 201 -0.85 -0.79 -4.67
C LEU A 201 -0.49 -1.50 -3.36
N MET A 202 -0.95 -2.73 -3.18
CA MET A 202 -0.80 -3.45 -1.92
C MET A 202 -0.10 -4.79 -2.13
N THR A 203 0.89 -5.13 -1.29
CA THR A 203 1.35 -6.51 -1.18
C THR A 203 0.57 -7.24 -0.11
N THR A 204 0.24 -8.51 -0.33
CA THR A 204 -0.41 -9.34 0.69
C THR A 204 -0.08 -10.82 0.50
N HIS A 205 -0.17 -11.54 1.61
CA HIS A 205 -0.18 -13.01 1.65
C HIS A 205 -1.56 -13.57 2.01
N ASP A 206 -2.51 -12.71 2.34
CA ASP A 206 -3.90 -13.08 2.57
C ASP A 206 -4.69 -12.91 1.27
N PHE A 207 -5.22 -14.01 0.76
CA PHE A 207 -5.97 -14.04 -0.49
C PHE A 207 -7.49 -13.97 -0.28
N GLY A 208 -7.96 -14.19 0.96
CA GLY A 208 -9.39 -14.31 1.27
C GLY A 208 -10.18 -13.03 1.04
N MET A 209 -9.52 -11.87 1.10
CA MET A 209 -10.16 -10.57 0.93
C MET A 209 -10.05 -10.00 -0.49
N LEU A 210 -9.22 -10.62 -1.35
CA LEU A 210 -8.93 -10.06 -2.68
C LEU A 210 -10.14 -10.03 -3.59
N ASP A 211 -10.99 -11.08 -3.56
CA ASP A 211 -12.20 -11.14 -4.39
C ASP A 211 -13.19 -10.01 -4.10
N ARG A 212 -13.18 -9.49 -2.87
CA ARG A 212 -14.12 -8.44 -2.45
C ARG A 212 -13.58 -7.03 -2.71
N TYR A 213 -12.26 -6.82 -2.57
CA TYR A 213 -11.69 -5.48 -2.50
C TYR A 213 -10.73 -5.13 -3.64
N ALA A 214 -10.03 -6.11 -4.24
CA ALA A 214 -9.08 -5.84 -5.29
C ALA A 214 -9.75 -5.76 -6.67
N ASP A 215 -9.34 -4.79 -7.48
CA ASP A 215 -9.77 -4.68 -8.88
C ASP A 215 -8.85 -5.52 -9.77
N GLN A 216 -7.57 -5.61 -9.41
CA GLN A 216 -6.56 -6.38 -10.13
C GLN A 216 -5.66 -7.12 -9.15
N VAL A 217 -5.29 -8.34 -9.50
CA VAL A 217 -4.27 -9.14 -8.83
C VAL A 217 -3.12 -9.40 -9.79
N VAL A 218 -1.90 -9.27 -9.29
CA VAL A 218 -0.66 -9.51 -10.03
C VAL A 218 0.17 -10.53 -9.29
N LEU A 219 0.35 -11.71 -9.88
CA LEU A 219 1.19 -12.77 -9.35
C LEU A 219 2.63 -12.59 -9.85
N ILE A 220 3.55 -12.40 -8.91
CA ILE A 220 4.97 -12.19 -9.19
C ILE A 220 5.81 -13.35 -8.64
N ASP A 221 6.74 -13.84 -9.46
CA ASP A 221 7.88 -14.65 -9.06
C ASP A 221 9.06 -14.33 -9.98
N ARG A 222 9.89 -13.32 -9.59
CA ARG A 222 10.95 -12.67 -10.37
C ARG A 222 10.46 -11.91 -11.62
N GLY A 223 9.37 -12.32 -12.21
CA GLY A 223 8.64 -11.69 -13.30
C GLY A 223 7.15 -11.75 -13.01
N ILE A 224 6.32 -11.10 -13.81
CA ILE A 224 4.86 -11.28 -13.74
C ILE A 224 4.51 -12.63 -14.37
N ILE A 225 3.95 -13.53 -13.56
CA ILE A 225 3.51 -14.86 -13.99
C ILE A 225 2.12 -14.78 -14.61
N CYS A 226 1.18 -14.08 -13.96
CA CYS A 226 -0.12 -13.74 -14.50
C CYS A 226 -0.68 -12.51 -13.77
N GLN A 227 -1.61 -11.84 -14.42
CA GLN A 227 -2.33 -10.69 -13.87
C GLN A 227 -3.74 -10.63 -14.44
N GLY A 228 -4.69 -10.11 -13.69
CA GLY A 228 -6.08 -10.01 -14.10
C GLY A 228 -7.03 -9.79 -12.92
N SER A 229 -8.31 -10.13 -13.09
CA SER A 229 -9.24 -10.09 -11.98
C SER A 229 -8.82 -11.05 -10.86
N PRO A 230 -9.19 -10.79 -9.60
CA PRO A 230 -8.87 -11.68 -8.49
C PRO A 230 -9.24 -13.13 -8.78
N LYS A 231 -10.44 -13.37 -9.29
CA LYS A 231 -10.94 -14.70 -9.63
C LYS A 231 -10.07 -15.40 -10.69
N ASP A 232 -9.75 -14.70 -11.79
CA ASP A 232 -8.96 -15.27 -12.87
C ASP A 232 -7.56 -15.69 -12.40
N VAL A 233 -6.93 -14.87 -11.53
CA VAL A 233 -5.59 -15.15 -11.03
C VAL A 233 -5.61 -16.24 -9.97
N LEU A 234 -6.51 -16.19 -8.98
CA LEU A 234 -6.55 -17.15 -7.88
C LEU A 234 -6.97 -18.55 -8.33
N GLU A 235 -7.83 -18.68 -9.34
CA GLU A 235 -8.23 -19.97 -9.93
C GLU A 235 -7.23 -20.48 -10.99
N SER A 236 -6.19 -19.68 -11.35
CA SER A 236 -5.25 -20.05 -12.40
C SER A 236 -4.35 -21.22 -12.02
N LYS A 237 -3.97 -22.03 -13.03
CA LYS A 237 -2.95 -23.07 -12.86
C LYS A 237 -1.61 -22.50 -12.41
N ALA A 238 -1.32 -21.26 -12.79
CA ALA A 238 -0.09 -20.57 -12.44
C ALA A 238 -0.03 -20.27 -10.92
N PHE A 239 -1.13 -19.77 -10.35
CA PHE A 239 -1.25 -19.57 -8.91
C PHE A 239 -1.03 -20.87 -8.13
N HIS A 240 -1.74 -21.92 -8.50
CA HIS A 240 -1.58 -23.24 -7.86
C HIS A 240 -0.15 -23.79 -8.00
N ALA A 241 0.49 -23.63 -9.16
CA ALA A 241 1.86 -24.09 -9.38
C ALA A 241 2.87 -23.32 -8.51
N VAL A 242 2.67 -22.03 -8.26
CA VAL A 242 3.58 -21.21 -7.45
C VAL A 242 3.43 -21.52 -5.96
N PHE A 243 2.19 -21.66 -5.48
CA PHE A 243 1.95 -21.84 -4.04
C PHE A 243 1.92 -23.30 -3.59
N HIS A 244 1.52 -24.27 -4.43
CA HIS A 244 1.52 -25.70 -4.07
C HIS A 244 2.89 -26.37 -4.23
N ARG A 245 3.82 -25.85 -5.05
CA ARG A 245 5.19 -26.38 -5.14
C ARG A 245 6.00 -26.26 -3.84
N LYS A 246 5.65 -25.33 -2.95
CA LYS A 246 6.36 -25.11 -1.66
C LYS A 246 5.71 -25.81 -0.46
N GLY A 247 4.55 -26.45 -0.63
CA GLY A 247 3.87 -27.23 0.43
C GLY A 247 4.26 -28.71 0.53
N GLY A 248 5.18 -29.17 -0.30
CA GLY A 248 5.61 -30.57 -0.36
C GLY A 248 6.97 -30.85 0.29
N GLY A 249 7.27 -30.26 1.43
CA GLY A 249 8.51 -30.48 2.19
C GLY A 249 8.24 -30.50 3.69
N VAL A 250 7.78 -31.62 4.20
CA VAL A 250 8.01 -32.13 5.57
C VAL A 250 8.41 -33.58 5.43
#